data_07d95dbaed9721f251fa0a5535654f1f
#
_entry.id   07d95dbaed9721f251fa0a5535654f1f
#
_cell.length_a   1.000
_cell.length_b   1.000
_cell.length_c   1.000
_cell.angle_alpha   90.00
_cell.angle_beta   90.00
_cell.angle_gamma   90.00
#
_symmetry.space_group_name_H-M   'P 1'
#
loop_
_entity.id
_entity.type
_entity.pdbx_description
1 polymer ?
#
loop_
_entity_poly.entity_id
_entity_poly.type
_entity_poly.pdbx_seq_one_letter_code
_entity_poly.pdbx_strand_id
1 'polypeptide(L)' 'MQGIYNGMSAADLDGAAWRKSQRSNSQGACVEMARIDAETIAMRNSRDPQGPALIYRREAIATLIDSLKDGDFDNLIS' A
#
# COMPACT_ATOMS: atom_id res chain seq x y z
N MET A 1 -4.38 9.04 15.08
CA MET A 1 -5.30 9.89 14.33
C MET A 1 -6.66 9.25 14.30
N GLN A 2 -7.66 10.02 14.65
CA GLN A 2 -9.01 9.51 14.64
C GLN A 2 -9.46 9.22 13.23
N GLY A 3 -10.20 8.14 13.06
CA GLY A 3 -10.80 7.83 11.79
C GLY A 3 -9.92 6.99 10.88
N ILE A 4 -8.71 6.66 11.27
CA ILE A 4 -7.87 5.79 10.46
C ILE A 4 -8.06 4.35 10.92
N TYR A 5 -8.54 3.50 10.03
CA TYR A 5 -8.72 2.08 10.34
C TYR A 5 -8.58 1.25 9.08
N ASN A 6 -8.19 0.00 9.28
CA ASN A 6 -7.99 -0.93 8.18
C ASN A 6 -9.31 -1.19 7.47
N GLY A 7 -9.31 -1.05 6.16
CA GLY A 7 -10.50 -1.25 5.34
C GLY A 7 -11.28 0.00 5.06
N MET A 8 -10.90 1.14 5.61
CA MET A 8 -11.59 2.40 5.33
C MET A 8 -11.47 2.78 3.86
N SER A 9 -12.34 3.65 3.38
CA SER A 9 -12.20 4.13 2.01
C SER A 9 -10.90 4.91 1.86
N ALA A 10 -10.11 4.57 0.83
CA ALA A 10 -8.88 5.28 0.57
C ALA A 10 -9.13 6.76 0.26
N ALA A 11 -10.30 7.08 -0.27
CA ALA A 11 -10.67 8.46 -0.57
C ALA A 11 -10.82 9.32 0.70
N ASP A 12 -11.01 8.68 1.85
CA ASP A 12 -11.16 9.40 3.11
C ASP A 12 -9.82 9.72 3.79
N LEU A 13 -8.72 9.27 3.20
CA LEU A 13 -7.38 9.57 3.71
C LEU A 13 -6.93 10.93 3.15
N ASP A 14 -7.38 11.99 3.79
CA ASP A 14 -7.14 13.35 3.34
C ASP A 14 -5.65 13.66 3.31
N GLY A 15 -5.20 14.25 2.22
CA GLY A 15 -3.81 14.65 2.10
C GLY A 15 -2.83 13.53 1.84
N ALA A 16 -3.30 12.31 1.67
CA ALA A 16 -2.41 11.18 1.38
C ALA A 16 -1.75 11.38 0.01
N ALA A 17 -0.44 11.27 -0.01
CA ALA A 17 0.34 11.34 -1.25
C ALA A 17 0.57 9.92 -1.75
N TRP A 18 -0.32 9.44 -2.60
CA TRP A 18 -0.25 8.08 -3.10
C TRP A 18 0.85 7.95 -4.15
N ARG A 19 1.65 6.91 -4.02
CA ARG A 19 2.75 6.64 -4.95
C ARG A 19 2.60 5.24 -5.52
N LYS A 20 2.71 5.15 -6.84
CA LYS A 20 2.76 3.89 -7.56
C LYS A 20 4.20 3.43 -7.68
N SER A 21 4.37 2.12 -7.79
CA SER A 21 5.65 1.56 -8.22
C SER A 21 5.96 2.06 -9.63
N GLN A 22 7.21 2.44 -9.88
CA GLN A 22 7.64 2.83 -11.22
C GLN A 22 7.67 1.64 -12.17
N ARG A 23 7.58 0.43 -11.65
CA ARG A 23 7.54 -0.77 -12.47
C ARG A 23 6.14 -1.15 -12.87
N SER A 24 5.15 -0.40 -12.44
CA SER A 24 3.78 -0.64 -12.87
C SER A 24 3.69 -0.40 -14.36
N ASN A 25 3.11 -1.35 -15.07
CA ASN A 25 2.91 -1.20 -16.50
C ASN A 25 1.47 -0.81 -16.78
N SER A 26 1.19 -0.54 -18.05
CA SER A 26 -0.13 -0.05 -18.45
C SER A 26 -1.23 -1.08 -18.27
N GLN A 27 -0.89 -2.35 -18.15
CA GLN A 27 -1.87 -3.40 -17.96
C GLN A 27 -2.02 -3.75 -16.50
N GLY A 28 -1.15 -3.20 -15.68
CA GLY A 28 -0.99 -3.68 -14.35
C GLY A 28 -2.12 -3.37 -13.43
N ALA A 29 -2.48 -4.36 -12.67
CA ALA A 29 -3.05 -4.13 -11.39
C ALA A 29 -1.92 -3.53 -10.56
N CYS A 30 -2.06 -2.30 -10.17
CA CYS A 30 -1.01 -1.61 -9.46
C CYS A 30 -1.40 -1.45 -8.01
N VAL A 31 -0.39 -1.52 -7.18
CA VAL A 31 -0.54 -1.20 -5.78
C VAL A 31 0.05 0.19 -5.56
N GLU A 32 -0.65 1.02 -4.84
CA GLU A 32 -0.17 2.33 -4.44
C GLU A 32 -0.03 2.36 -2.93
N MET A 33 0.98 3.08 -2.47
CA MET A 33 1.20 3.25 -1.03
C MET A 33 1.30 4.73 -0.71
N ALA A 34 0.90 5.07 0.51
CA ALA A 34 1.03 6.43 1.01
C ALA A 34 1.46 6.39 2.46
N ARG A 35 2.36 7.30 2.80
CA ARG A 35 2.75 7.47 4.19
C ARG A 35 1.76 8.41 4.86
N ILE A 36 1.08 7.90 5.87
CA ILE A 36 0.07 8.68 6.57
C ILE A 36 0.71 9.49 7.70
N ASP A 37 1.57 8.84 8.45
CA ASP A 37 2.35 9.51 9.50
C ASP A 37 3.65 8.71 9.69
N ALA A 38 4.43 9.05 10.72
CA ALA A 38 5.74 8.46 10.93
C ALA A 38 5.68 6.93 11.11
N GLU A 39 4.54 6.41 11.55
CA GLU A 39 4.40 5.00 11.89
C GLU A 39 3.41 4.24 11.02
N THR A 40 2.74 4.90 10.09
CA THR A 40 1.59 4.32 9.42
C THR A 40 1.70 4.45 7.92
N ILE A 41 1.55 3.32 7.23
CA ILE A 41 1.54 3.26 5.76
C ILE A 41 0.18 2.72 5.34
N ALA A 42 -0.41 3.36 4.34
CA ALA A 42 -1.64 2.87 3.72
C ALA A 42 -1.32 2.29 2.35
N MET A 43 -2.08 1.30 1.97
CA MET A 43 -1.94 0.63 0.67
C MET A 43 -3.31 0.54 0.03
N ARG A 44 -3.37 0.78 -1.28
CA ARG A 44 -4.63 0.64 -2.01
C ARG A 44 -4.40 0.04 -3.37
N ASN A 45 -5.48 -0.47 -3.95
CA ASN A 45 -5.51 -0.90 -5.33
C ASN A 45 -5.67 0.34 -6.22
N SER A 46 -4.71 0.58 -7.11
CA SER A 46 -4.77 1.77 -7.96
C SER A 46 -5.92 1.74 -8.96
N ARG A 47 -6.48 0.56 -9.21
CA ARG A 47 -7.64 0.44 -10.10
C ARG A 47 -8.94 0.72 -9.38
N ASP A 48 -8.90 0.85 -8.08
CA ASP A 48 -10.05 1.18 -7.26
C ASP A 48 -9.63 2.21 -6.21
N PRO A 49 -9.32 3.44 -6.64
CA PRO A 49 -8.73 4.42 -5.74
C PRO A 49 -9.66 4.88 -4.61
N GLN A 50 -10.95 4.60 -4.71
CA GLN A 50 -11.90 4.91 -3.66
C GLN A 50 -12.24 3.67 -2.83
N GLY A 51 -11.65 2.54 -3.17
CA GLY A 51 -11.88 1.30 -2.47
C GLY A 51 -11.20 1.27 -1.12
N PRO A 52 -11.21 0.10 -0.48
CA PRO A 52 -10.64 -0.02 0.86
C PRO A 52 -9.14 0.20 0.88
N ALA A 53 -8.67 0.88 1.91
CA ALA A 53 -7.25 1.04 2.17
C ALA A 53 -6.84 0.04 3.25
N LEU A 54 -5.72 -0.63 3.05
CA LEU A 54 -5.10 -1.47 4.06
C LEU A 54 -4.13 -0.62 4.85
N ILE A 55 -4.21 -0.71 6.15
CA ILE A 55 -3.42 0.14 7.03
C ILE A 55 -2.41 -0.74 7.76
N TYR A 56 -1.14 -0.37 7.64
CA TYR A 56 -0.05 -1.13 8.22
C TYR A 56 0.87 -0.23 9.00
N ARG A 57 1.55 -0.81 9.97
CA ARG A 57 2.65 -0.14 10.63
C ARG A 57 3.83 -0.09 9.69
N ARG A 58 4.63 0.95 9.82
CA ARG A 58 5.81 1.14 8.99
C ARG A 58 6.75 -0.07 9.04
N GLU A 59 6.94 -0.65 10.23
CA GLU A 59 7.81 -1.82 10.37
C GLU A 59 7.32 -3.02 9.58
N ALA A 60 6.00 -3.21 9.53
CA ALA A 60 5.45 -4.33 8.77
C ALA A 60 5.75 -4.17 7.28
N ILE A 61 5.65 -2.95 6.77
CA ILE A 61 5.95 -2.69 5.36
C ILE A 61 7.44 -2.85 5.10
N ALA A 62 8.29 -2.38 6.02
CA ALA A 62 9.74 -2.56 5.87
C ALA A 62 10.12 -4.04 5.81
N THR A 63 9.51 -4.85 6.67
CA THR A 63 9.74 -6.28 6.67
C THR A 63 9.26 -6.91 5.36
N LEU A 64 8.09 -6.49 4.87
CA LEU A 64 7.57 -6.99 3.61
C LEU A 64 8.53 -6.67 2.46
N ILE A 65 9.03 -5.45 2.41
CA ILE A 65 9.95 -5.04 1.35
C ILE A 65 11.21 -5.91 1.38
N ASP A 66 11.76 -6.13 2.56
CA ASP A 66 12.94 -6.98 2.70
C ASP A 66 12.65 -8.42 2.28
N SER A 67 11.49 -8.94 2.66
CA SER A 67 11.10 -10.30 2.28
C SER A 67 10.94 -10.43 0.77
N LEU A 68 10.38 -9.41 0.12
CA LEU A 68 10.24 -9.42 -1.33
C LEU A 68 11.59 -9.40 -2.02
N LYS A 69 12.55 -8.63 -1.51
CA LYS A 69 13.91 -8.59 -2.05
C LYS A 69 14.61 -9.93 -1.91
N ASP A 70 14.31 -10.64 -0.85
CA ASP A 70 14.91 -11.96 -0.59
C ASP A 70 14.19 -13.10 -1.32
N GLY A 71 13.12 -12.81 -2.02
CA GLY A 71 12.39 -13.82 -2.78
C GLY A 71 11.45 -14.69 -1.98
N ASP A 72 11.14 -14.30 -0.75
CA ASP A 72 10.31 -15.12 0.15
C ASP A 72 8.94 -15.42 -0.43
N PHE A 73 8.42 -14.54 -1.28
CA PHE A 73 7.08 -14.67 -1.83
C PHE A 73 7.07 -14.99 -3.32
N ASP A 74 8.22 -15.32 -3.88
CA ASP A 74 8.31 -15.52 -5.33
C ASP A 74 7.42 -16.66 -5.81
N ASN A 75 7.20 -17.66 -4.98
CA ASN A 75 6.36 -18.79 -5.36
C ASN A 75 4.88 -18.43 -5.47
N LEU A 76 4.49 -17.28 -4.99
CA LEU A 76 3.09 -16.83 -5.08
C LEU A 76 2.77 -16.27 -6.46
N ILE A 77 3.79 -15.85 -7.21
CA ILE A 77 3.60 -15.14 -8.46
C ILE A 77 4.30 -15.81 -9.62
N SER A 78 4.92 -16.94 -9.39
CA SER A 78 5.61 -17.68 -10.45
C SER A 78 4.72 -18.73 -11.11
#